data_425a97fd270a5d0f57671bc67c619e79
#
_entry.id   425a97fd270a5d0f57671bc67c619e79
#
_cell.length_a   1.000
_cell.length_b   1.000
_cell.length_c   1.000
_cell.angle_alpha   90.00
_cell.angle_beta   90.00
_cell.angle_gamma   90.00
#
_symmetry.space_group_name_H-M   'P 1'
#
loop_
_entity.id
_entity.type
_entity.pdbx_description
1 polymer ?
#
loop_
_entity_poly.entity_id
_entity_poly.type
_entity_poly.pdbx_seq_one_letter_code
_entity_poly.pdbx_strand_id
1 'polypeptide(L)'
;MKRLEKTILKNLIYNEEYARKVIPFIRPDYFSDISERNVFKEVQNFANKYKTLPTHEALVINFTESKSLTEPEVKSAIAILDEIHNDKDPSEAQWLVEQTDRKSTRLN
;
A
#
# COMPACT_ATOMS: atom_id res chain seq x y z
N MET A 1 -13.86 3.05 12.65
CA MET A 1 -13.44 1.69 12.25
C MET A 1 -12.40 1.78 11.13
N LYS A 2 -11.33 1.04 11.28
CA LYS A 2 -10.26 1.04 10.28
C LYS A 2 -10.68 0.21 9.06
N ARG A 3 -10.44 0.75 7.88
CA ARG A 3 -10.74 0.01 6.66
C ARG A 3 -9.69 -1.07 6.41
N LEU A 4 -10.15 -2.22 5.93
CA LEU A 4 -9.26 -3.34 5.63
C LEU A 4 -8.18 -2.95 4.61
N GLU A 5 -8.55 -2.20 3.57
CA GLU A 5 -7.60 -1.78 2.53
C GLU A 5 -6.47 -0.93 3.11
N LYS A 6 -6.79 -0.04 4.06
CA LYS A 6 -5.75 0.78 4.70
C LYS A 6 -4.81 -0.07 5.55
N THR A 7 -5.35 -1.05 6.27
CA THR A 7 -4.55 -1.99 7.05
C THR A 7 -3.63 -2.80 6.15
N ILE A 8 -4.13 -3.22 4.99
CA ILE A 8 -3.32 -3.94 4.00
C ILE A 8 -2.17 -3.06 3.51
N LEU A 9 -2.44 -1.80 3.16
CA LEU A 9 -1.38 -0.88 2.72
C LEU A 9 -0.32 -0.70 3.79
N LYS A 10 -0.73 -0.54 5.05
CA LYS A 10 0.21 -0.40 6.16
C LYS A 10 1.17 -1.58 6.21
N ASN A 11 0.64 -2.79 6.09
CA ASN A 11 1.47 -3.99 6.17
C ASN A 11 2.29 -4.20 4.91
N LEU A 12 1.84 -3.74 3.76
CA LEU A 12 2.65 -3.78 2.54
C LEU A 12 3.89 -2.90 2.67
N ILE A 13 3.83 -1.85 3.46
CA ILE A 13 4.96 -0.93 3.65
C ILE A 13 5.85 -1.36 4.81
N TYR A 14 5.25 -1.81 5.91
CA TYR A 14 5.99 -2.06 7.16
C TYR A 14 6.20 -3.52 7.51
N ASN A 15 5.57 -4.45 6.80
CA ASN A 15 5.71 -5.88 7.05
C ASN A 15 6.22 -6.57 5.79
N GLU A 16 7.53 -6.75 5.71
CA GLU A 16 8.17 -7.28 4.51
C GLU A 16 7.69 -8.70 4.19
N GLU A 17 7.55 -9.56 5.20
CA GLU A 17 7.09 -10.92 4.98
C GLU A 17 5.70 -10.95 4.37
N TYR A 18 4.78 -10.15 4.91
CA TYR A 18 3.43 -10.03 4.38
C TYR A 18 3.44 -9.53 2.94
N ALA A 19 4.22 -8.47 2.69
CA ALA A 19 4.27 -7.84 1.38
C ALA A 19 4.77 -8.81 0.31
N ARG A 20 5.80 -9.59 0.63
CA ARG A 20 6.33 -10.56 -0.32
C ARG A 20 5.32 -11.63 -0.69
N LYS A 21 4.44 -11.99 0.26
CA LYS A 21 3.41 -13.01 0.01
C LYS A 21 2.25 -12.48 -0.82
N VAL A 22 1.86 -11.22 -0.64
CA VAL A 22 0.61 -10.73 -1.21
C VAL A 22 0.77 -9.83 -2.44
N ILE A 23 1.89 -9.11 -2.59
CA ILE A 23 2.08 -8.23 -3.74
C ILE A 23 1.82 -8.92 -5.08
N PRO A 24 2.30 -10.17 -5.32
CA PRO A 24 2.04 -10.83 -6.59
C PRO A 24 0.57 -11.12 -6.88
N PHE A 25 -0.28 -11.11 -5.87
CA PHE A 25 -1.70 -11.46 -6.00
C PHE A 25 -2.64 -10.26 -6.00
N ILE A 26 -2.16 -9.08 -5.60
CA ILE A 26 -3.01 -7.89 -5.50
C ILE A 26 -2.83 -7.03 -6.76
N ARG A 27 -3.95 -6.51 -7.26
CA ARG A 27 -3.96 -5.55 -8.37
C ARG A 27 -4.33 -4.18 -7.85
N PRO A 28 -3.96 -3.10 -8.57
CA PRO A 28 -4.33 -1.74 -8.15
C PRO A 28 -5.83 -1.55 -7.93
N ASP A 29 -6.66 -2.19 -8.76
CA ASP A 29 -8.12 -2.04 -8.65
C ASP A 29 -8.72 -2.74 -7.43
N TYR A 30 -7.91 -3.50 -6.69
CA TYR A 30 -8.31 -4.02 -5.38
C TYR A 30 -8.67 -2.89 -4.41
N PHE A 31 -8.02 -1.74 -4.57
CA PHE A 31 -8.27 -0.58 -3.71
C PHE A 31 -9.30 0.32 -4.38
N SER A 32 -10.43 0.54 -3.70
CA SER A 32 -11.51 1.38 -4.24
C SER A 32 -11.18 2.86 -4.15
N ASP A 33 -10.41 3.27 -3.15
CA ASP A 33 -9.98 4.65 -3.01
C ASP A 33 -8.81 4.93 -3.95
N ILE A 34 -8.92 6.00 -4.75
CA ILE A 34 -7.90 6.29 -5.77
C ILE A 34 -6.56 6.65 -5.15
N SER A 35 -6.56 7.30 -3.99
CA SER A 35 -5.31 7.66 -3.31
C SER A 35 -4.60 6.43 -2.78
N GLU A 36 -5.35 5.48 -2.22
CA GLU A 36 -4.79 4.21 -1.77
C GLU A 36 -4.27 3.41 -2.96
N ARG A 37 -4.98 3.44 -4.08
CA ARG A 37 -4.54 2.78 -5.30
C ARG A 37 -3.22 3.36 -5.79
N ASN A 38 -3.07 4.68 -5.75
CA ASN A 38 -1.82 5.34 -6.13
C ASN A 38 -0.66 4.93 -5.23
N VAL A 39 -0.90 4.84 -3.92
CA VAL A 39 0.11 4.37 -2.98
C VAL A 39 0.53 2.94 -3.30
N PHE A 40 -0.44 2.06 -3.54
CA PHE A 40 -0.14 0.67 -3.89
C PHE A 40 0.68 0.58 -5.17
N LYS A 41 0.32 1.34 -6.20
CA LYS A 41 1.06 1.33 -7.47
C LYS A 41 2.51 1.72 -7.25
N GLU A 42 2.76 2.71 -6.41
CA GLU A 42 4.12 3.15 -6.13
C GLU A 42 4.91 2.08 -5.38
N VAL A 43 4.28 1.43 -4.40
CA VAL A 43 4.91 0.32 -3.67
C VAL A 43 5.26 -0.81 -4.66
N GLN A 44 4.33 -1.17 -5.52
CA GLN A 44 4.53 -2.24 -6.49
C GLN A 44 5.66 -1.90 -7.48
N ASN A 45 5.66 -0.68 -7.99
CA ASN A 45 6.69 -0.24 -8.93
C ASN A 45 8.06 -0.24 -8.28
N PHE A 46 8.15 0.24 -7.05
CA PHE A 46 9.42 0.26 -6.32
C PHE A 46 9.93 -1.15 -6.09
N ALA A 47 9.06 -2.05 -5.64
CA ALA A 47 9.43 -3.45 -5.39
C ALA A 47 9.92 -4.14 -6.67
N ASN A 48 9.26 -3.87 -7.80
CA ASN A 48 9.66 -4.46 -9.07
C ASN A 48 10.98 -3.89 -9.58
N LYS A 49 11.21 -2.60 -9.38
CA LYS A 49 12.40 -1.92 -9.89
C LYS A 49 13.65 -2.24 -9.05
N TYR A 50 13.52 -2.21 -7.74
CA TYR A 50 14.66 -2.33 -6.84
C TYR A 50 14.76 -3.68 -6.14
N LYS A 51 13.78 -4.54 -6.32
CA LYS A 51 13.72 -5.88 -5.68
C LYS A 51 13.73 -5.80 -4.16
N THR A 52 13.25 -4.68 -3.62
CA THR A 52 13.11 -4.47 -2.18
C THR A 52 11.91 -3.56 -1.95
N LEU A 53 11.42 -3.53 -0.70
CA LEU A 53 10.28 -2.69 -0.36
C LEU A 53 10.71 -1.25 -0.11
N PRO A 54 9.85 -0.27 -0.46
CA PRO A 54 10.16 1.13 -0.18
C PRO A 54 9.97 1.45 1.30
N THR A 55 10.71 2.44 1.77
CA THR A 55 10.47 3.02 3.07
C THR A 55 9.41 4.11 2.95
N HIS A 56 8.86 4.55 4.09
CA HIS A 56 7.94 5.68 4.11
C HIS A 56 8.57 6.91 3.45
N GLU A 57 9.83 7.20 3.80
CA GLU A 57 10.54 8.35 3.26
C GLU A 57 10.72 8.25 1.74
N ALA A 58 11.08 7.07 1.24
CA ALA A 58 11.25 6.87 -0.20
C ALA A 58 9.94 7.11 -0.94
N LEU A 59 8.83 6.64 -0.39
CA LEU A 59 7.52 6.87 -0.99
C LEU A 59 7.15 8.35 -1.01
N VAL A 60 7.38 9.06 0.10
CA VAL A 60 7.09 10.50 0.16
C VAL A 60 7.90 11.26 -0.89
N ILE A 61 9.18 10.93 -1.01
CA ILE A 61 10.05 11.58 -2.00
C ILE A 61 9.55 11.31 -3.42
N ASN A 62 9.21 10.04 -3.71
CA ASN A 62 8.74 9.68 -5.05
C ASN A 62 7.44 10.40 -5.40
N PHE A 63 6.51 10.51 -4.46
CA PHE A 63 5.28 11.25 -4.71
C PHE A 63 5.54 12.74 -4.90
N THR A 64 6.40 13.32 -4.07
CA THR A 64 6.74 14.74 -4.17
C THR A 64 7.37 15.08 -5.50
N GLU A 65 8.17 14.17 -6.05
CA GLU A 65 8.85 14.37 -7.33
C GLU A 65 8.05 13.88 -8.54
N SER A 66 6.87 13.30 -8.32
CA SER A 66 6.06 12.73 -9.39
C SER A 66 5.60 13.81 -10.36
N LYS A 67 5.73 13.52 -11.66
CA LYS A 67 5.23 14.38 -12.73
C LYS A 67 3.96 13.85 -13.37
N SER A 68 3.56 12.64 -13.00
CA SER A 68 2.37 12.00 -13.57
C SER A 68 1.11 12.22 -12.73
N LEU A 69 1.27 12.64 -11.48
CA LEU A 69 0.14 12.92 -10.59
C LEU A 69 -0.07 14.42 -10.44
N THR A 70 -1.33 14.82 -10.26
CA THR A 70 -1.66 16.20 -9.98
C THR A 70 -1.29 16.53 -8.53
N GLU A 71 -1.20 17.82 -8.22
CA GLU A 71 -0.88 18.25 -6.86
C GLU A 71 -1.86 17.72 -5.81
N PRO A 72 -3.20 17.77 -6.03
CA PRO A 72 -4.14 17.16 -5.07
C PRO A 72 -3.93 15.66 -4.89
N GLU A 73 -3.59 14.94 -5.96
CA GLU A 73 -3.32 13.51 -5.89
C GLU A 73 -2.07 13.22 -5.05
N VAL A 74 -1.03 14.01 -5.22
CA VAL A 74 0.20 13.88 -4.44
C VAL A 74 -0.10 14.13 -2.96
N LYS A 75 -0.83 15.20 -2.65
CA LYS A 75 -1.18 15.54 -1.28
C LYS A 75 -2.00 14.44 -0.61
N SER A 76 -2.96 13.87 -1.35
CA SER A 76 -3.79 12.79 -0.81
C SER A 76 -2.98 11.52 -0.55
N ALA A 77 -2.05 11.19 -1.43
CA ALA A 77 -1.19 10.03 -1.24
C ALA A 77 -0.29 10.21 -0.02
N ILE A 78 0.31 11.38 0.14
CA ILE A 78 1.17 11.67 1.28
C ILE A 78 0.37 11.66 2.58
N ALA A 79 -0.86 12.17 2.57
CA ALA A 79 -1.73 12.12 3.74
C ALA A 79 -2.01 10.69 4.18
N ILE A 80 -2.23 9.78 3.24
CA ILE A 80 -2.43 8.36 3.55
C ILE A 80 -1.16 7.75 4.14
N LEU A 81 0.00 8.07 3.57
CA LEU A 81 1.27 7.58 4.09
C LEU A 81 1.52 8.04 5.52
N ASP A 82 1.22 9.31 5.82
CA ASP A 82 1.38 9.85 7.17
C ASP A 82 0.40 9.19 8.14
N GLU A 83 -0.84 8.97 7.73
CA GLU A 83 -1.84 8.30 8.55
C GLU A 83 -1.41 6.88 8.89
N ILE A 84 -0.91 6.16 7.90
CA ILE A 84 -0.40 4.79 8.09
C ILE A 84 0.82 4.80 9.01
N HIS A 85 1.72 5.74 8.82
CA HIS A 85 2.94 5.85 9.62
C HIS A 85 2.61 6.09 11.12
N ASN A 86 1.56 6.85 11.38
CA ASN A 86 1.14 7.17 12.74
C ASN A 86 0.23 6.11 13.37
N ASP A 87 -0.18 5.11 12.60
CA ASP A 87 -1.04 4.05 13.09
C ASP A 87 -0.22 3.07 13.94
N LYS A 88 -0.58 2.95 15.23
CA LYS A 88 0.14 2.13 16.18
C LYS A 88 -0.52 0.77 16.42
N ASP A 89 -1.66 0.50 15.80
CA ASP A 89 -2.39 -0.74 16.02
C ASP A 89 -1.64 -1.91 15.38
N PRO A 90 -1.35 -2.99 16.13
CA PRO A 90 -0.74 -4.17 15.56
C PRO A 90 -1.75 -4.96 14.73
N SER A 91 -1.26 -5.67 13.71
CA SER A 91 -2.08 -6.58 12.92
C SER A 91 -1.33 -7.90 12.82
N GLU A 92 -2.05 -9.01 13.01
CA GLU A 92 -1.46 -10.32 12.83
C GLU A 92 -1.30 -10.59 11.33
N ALA A 93 -0.06 -10.85 10.92
CA ALA A 93 0.26 -11.03 9.51
C ALA A 93 -0.52 -12.19 8.89
N GLN A 94 -0.64 -13.31 9.62
CA GLN A 94 -1.33 -14.48 9.09
C GLN A 94 -2.82 -14.20 8.87
N TRP A 95 -3.48 -13.56 9.85
CA TRP A 95 -4.88 -13.18 9.70
C TRP A 95 -5.07 -12.26 8.48
N LEU A 96 -4.17 -11.32 8.32
CA LEU A 96 -4.26 -10.34 7.23
C LEU A 96 -4.06 -11.01 5.88
N VAL A 97 -3.15 -11.97 5.78
CA VAL A 97 -2.96 -12.76 4.55
C VAL A 97 -4.25 -13.48 4.20
N GLU A 98 -4.89 -14.11 5.16
CA GLU A 98 -6.15 -14.82 4.93
C GLU A 98 -7.26 -13.88 4.44
N GLN A 99 -7.40 -12.69 5.05
CA GLN A 99 -8.40 -11.73 4.64
C GLN A 99 -8.13 -11.17 3.24
N THR A 100 -6.87 -10.91 2.94
CA THR A 100 -6.47 -10.43 1.62
C THR A 100 -6.74 -11.48 0.56
N ASP A 101 -6.41 -12.74 0.84
CA ASP A 101 -6.61 -13.84 -0.09
C ASP A 101 -8.10 -14.04 -0.40
N ARG A 102 -8.95 -13.99 0.61
CA ARG A 102 -10.39 -14.10 0.42
C ARG A 102 -10.94 -13.01 -0.49
N LYS A 103 -10.51 -11.77 -0.27
CA LYS A 103 -10.98 -10.65 -1.08
C LYS A 103 -10.47 -10.75 -2.51
N SER A 104 -9.22 -11.17 -2.69
CA SER A 104 -8.64 -11.35 -4.03
C SER A 104 -9.36 -12.47 -4.79
N THR A 105 -9.70 -13.55 -4.12
CA THR A 105 -10.44 -14.66 -4.73
C THR A 105 -11.80 -14.20 -5.26
N ARG A 106 -12.46 -13.29 -4.55
CA ARG A 106 -13.75 -12.76 -4.97
C ARG A 106 -13.67 -11.88 -6.22
N LEU A 107 -12.50 -11.36 -6.51
CA LEU A 107 -12.31 -10.50 -7.67
C LEU A 107 -12.07 -11.30 -8.95
N ASN A 108 -11.81 -12.57 -8.84
CA ASN A 108 -11.56 -13.43 -10.00
C ASN A 108 -12.85 -14.04 -10.53
#